data_54c4d5bb4531c047db33a4db6cb98fe0
#
_entry.id   54c4d5bb4531c047db33a4db6cb98fe0
#
_cell.length_a   1.000
_cell.length_b   1.000
_cell.length_c   1.000
_cell.angle_alpha   90.00
_cell.angle_beta   90.00
_cell.angle_gamma   90.00
#
_symmetry.space_group_name_H-M   'P 1'
#
loop_
_entity.id
_entity.type
_entity.pdbx_description
1 polymer ?
#
loop_
_entity_poly.entity_id
_entity_poly.type
_entity_poly.pdbx_seq_one_letter_code
_entity_poly.pdbx_strand_id
1 'polypeptide(L)'
;MAPVVEMLLENGFAVFAINPKQFDRFRDRFTVAGAKDDRRDALVLAGSLRTDRKAFRQLASDNPVVVELREGSRITDELQQERTRLANRFRQQLWRYYPQAAELTDDVADDWFLALWQKVPTPASAAKASEKAIARLLKEHHIRRFDAPTVLETLRKTPLSVAPGTTEAACAHIRSIAARLRLLNQQIKEAQQSLDRLCTKLEEKNPSGHSLEQRDVTILRSWPGIGRINLATLLAEATEPLRRRDYHALRALAGVAPVTRRSGKQRFVIRRLACNRRLQNAVHHWSRVAIQHDAAARRRYDALRQRGHNHARALRSVGDRLLYALCTALTRQTPYDPNYKNAQMTLKG
;
A
#
# COMPACT_ATOMS: atom_id res chain seq x y z
N MET A 1 -2.66 15.90 10.93
CA MET A 1 -2.00 15.97 12.25
C MET A 1 -3.11 16.24 13.27
N ALA A 2 -2.92 16.01 14.59
CA ALA A 2 -3.96 16.37 15.53
C ALA A 2 -4.04 17.90 15.67
N PRO A 3 -5.25 18.52 15.79
CA PRO A 3 -5.39 19.98 15.81
C PRO A 3 -4.51 20.68 16.84
N VAL A 4 -4.33 20.07 18.02
CA VAL A 4 -3.45 20.62 19.08
C VAL A 4 -1.99 20.70 18.62
N VAL A 5 -1.50 19.71 17.88
CA VAL A 5 -0.12 19.69 17.35
C VAL A 5 0.05 20.79 16.29
N GLU A 6 -0.92 20.99 15.43
CA GLU A 6 -0.91 22.05 14.41
C GLU A 6 -0.88 23.41 15.06
N MET A 7 -1.77 23.67 16.02
CA MET A 7 -1.81 24.92 16.77
C MET A 7 -0.47 25.21 17.49
N LEU A 8 0.16 24.21 18.09
CA LEU A 8 1.46 24.38 18.74
C LEU A 8 2.56 24.73 17.73
N LEU A 9 2.59 24.08 16.57
CA LEU A 9 3.57 24.37 15.52
C LEU A 9 3.37 25.78 14.93
N GLU A 10 2.12 26.19 14.70
CA GLU A 10 1.76 27.53 14.21
C GLU A 10 2.17 28.62 15.19
N ASN A 11 2.09 28.34 16.50
CA ASN A 11 2.55 29.27 17.55
C ASN A 11 4.07 29.16 17.84
N GLY A 12 4.85 28.49 16.97
CA GLY A 12 6.30 28.44 17.05
C GLY A 12 6.86 27.46 18.08
N PHE A 13 6.05 26.59 18.67
CA PHE A 13 6.53 25.57 19.60
C PHE A 13 7.27 24.45 18.88
N ALA A 14 8.41 24.02 19.43
CA ALA A 14 9.12 22.82 18.99
C ALA A 14 8.42 21.57 19.53
N VAL A 15 7.63 20.90 18.70
CA VAL A 15 6.86 19.71 19.06
C VAL A 15 7.65 18.45 18.72
N PHE A 16 7.68 17.48 19.66
CA PHE A 16 8.39 16.22 19.51
C PHE A 16 7.45 15.04 19.71
N ALA A 17 7.58 14.03 18.86
CA ALA A 17 6.85 12.78 18.96
C ALA A 17 7.72 11.67 19.54
N ILE A 18 7.14 10.87 20.45
CA ILE A 18 7.75 9.69 21.03
C ILE A 18 6.88 8.46 20.78
N ASN A 19 7.52 7.30 20.54
CA ASN A 19 6.79 6.05 20.47
C ASN A 19 6.35 5.62 21.89
N PRO A 20 5.08 5.17 22.10
CA PRO A 20 4.59 4.74 23.41
C PRO A 20 5.48 3.70 24.10
N LYS A 21 6.00 2.70 23.37
CA LYS A 21 6.92 1.70 23.93
C LYS A 21 8.27 2.29 24.35
N GLN A 22 8.71 3.35 23.68
CA GLN A 22 9.93 4.05 24.07
C GLN A 22 9.66 4.89 25.32
N PHE A 23 8.48 5.50 25.41
CA PHE A 23 8.04 6.24 26.58
C PHE A 23 7.95 5.35 27.83
N ASP A 24 7.39 4.13 27.72
CA ASP A 24 7.37 3.17 28.82
C ASP A 24 8.78 2.89 29.37
N ARG A 25 9.79 2.75 28.49
CA ARG A 25 11.18 2.56 28.90
C ARG A 25 11.79 3.80 29.56
N PHE A 26 11.38 4.99 29.16
CA PHE A 26 11.78 6.22 29.86
C PHE A 26 11.13 6.29 31.24
N ARG A 27 9.87 5.85 31.37
CA ARG A 27 9.17 5.77 32.66
C ARG A 27 9.89 4.82 33.63
N ASP A 28 10.36 3.66 33.16
CA ASP A 28 11.10 2.68 33.98
C ASP A 28 12.38 3.26 34.60
N ARG A 29 12.98 4.33 34.05
CA ARG A 29 14.13 5.03 34.64
C ARG A 29 13.77 5.78 35.91
N PHE A 30 12.52 6.17 36.12
CA PHE A 30 12.06 6.95 37.24
C PHE A 30 11.34 6.10 38.29
N THR A 31 10.69 5.02 37.91
CA THR A 31 10.02 4.08 38.81
C THR A 31 9.69 2.77 38.10
N VAL A 32 9.91 1.66 38.81
CA VAL A 32 9.55 0.30 38.35
C VAL A 32 8.12 -0.09 38.76
N ALA A 33 7.46 0.73 39.60
CA ALA A 33 6.18 0.39 40.24
C ALA A 33 4.97 0.34 39.29
N GLY A 34 5.13 0.69 38.00
CA GLY A 34 4.06 0.60 36.98
C GLY A 34 2.87 1.54 37.20
N ALA A 35 2.92 2.44 38.20
CA ALA A 35 1.85 3.39 38.46
C ALA A 35 1.71 4.39 37.31
N LYS A 36 0.50 4.56 36.79
CA LYS A 36 0.14 5.54 35.75
C LYS A 36 -0.51 6.75 36.41
N ASP A 37 0.07 7.91 36.15
CA ASP A 37 -0.42 9.19 36.57
C ASP A 37 0.04 10.26 35.57
N ASP A 38 -0.86 11.07 35.08
CA ASP A 38 -0.60 12.08 34.05
C ASP A 38 0.48 13.08 34.48
N ARG A 39 0.52 13.44 35.77
CA ARG A 39 1.55 14.34 36.31
C ARG A 39 2.95 13.71 36.24
N ARG A 40 3.05 12.42 36.56
CA ARG A 40 4.32 11.66 36.43
C ARG A 40 4.71 11.51 34.98
N ASP A 41 3.76 11.20 34.12
CA ASP A 41 4.01 11.05 32.69
C ASP A 41 4.52 12.39 32.08
N ALA A 42 3.96 13.52 32.47
CA ALA A 42 4.44 14.85 32.07
C ALA A 42 5.88 15.11 32.55
N LEU A 43 6.21 14.76 33.81
CA LEU A 43 7.57 14.90 34.36
C LEU A 43 8.58 14.01 33.63
N VAL A 44 8.19 12.75 33.34
CA VAL A 44 9.03 11.81 32.59
C VAL A 44 9.28 12.33 31.17
N LEU A 45 8.24 12.83 30.48
CA LEU A 45 8.36 13.43 29.14
C LEU A 45 9.29 14.64 29.15
N ALA A 46 9.08 15.58 30.07
CA ALA A 46 9.89 16.77 30.19
C ALA A 46 11.36 16.45 30.49
N GLY A 47 11.60 15.58 31.49
CA GLY A 47 12.93 15.13 31.85
C GLY A 47 13.64 14.41 30.71
N SER A 48 12.97 13.47 30.05
CA SER A 48 13.51 12.73 28.92
C SER A 48 13.79 13.63 27.71
N LEU A 49 12.91 14.59 27.40
CA LEU A 49 13.11 15.53 26.31
C LEU A 49 14.33 16.44 26.59
N ARG A 50 14.56 16.83 27.85
CA ARG A 50 15.71 17.64 28.25
C ARG A 50 17.04 16.89 28.07
N THR A 51 17.08 15.60 28.48
CA THR A 51 18.35 14.82 28.47
C THR A 51 18.59 14.08 27.15
N ASP A 52 17.54 13.56 26.52
CA ASP A 52 17.62 12.64 25.39
C ASP A 52 16.92 13.20 24.13
N ARG A 53 16.95 14.52 23.93
CA ARG A 53 16.25 15.20 22.80
C ARG A 53 16.47 14.55 21.45
N LYS A 54 17.69 14.00 21.20
CA LYS A 54 18.03 13.31 19.95
C LYS A 54 17.28 11.99 19.74
N ALA A 55 16.73 11.40 20.79
CA ALA A 55 15.92 10.20 20.71
C ALA A 55 14.47 10.46 20.29
N PHE A 56 14.04 11.72 20.26
CA PHE A 56 12.70 12.15 19.89
C PHE A 56 12.67 12.66 18.46
N ARG A 57 11.56 12.40 17.77
CA ARG A 57 11.33 12.93 16.43
C ARG A 57 10.70 14.31 16.52
N GLN A 58 11.42 15.34 16.15
CA GLN A 58 10.85 16.68 15.99
C GLN A 58 9.84 16.67 14.84
N LEU A 59 8.67 17.22 15.10
CA LEU A 59 7.65 17.43 14.09
C LEU A 59 7.87 18.79 13.41
N ALA A 60 7.60 18.86 12.14
CA ALA A 60 7.61 20.08 11.35
C ALA A 60 6.26 20.19 10.64
N SER A 61 5.87 21.41 10.31
CA SER A 61 4.74 21.65 9.43
C SER A 61 5.06 21.10 8.04
N ASP A 62 4.18 20.28 7.50
CA ASP A 62 4.30 19.76 6.14
C ASP A 62 3.66 20.77 5.17
N ASN A 63 4.11 20.73 3.91
CA ASN A 63 3.46 21.44 2.82
C ASN A 63 1.97 21.03 2.76
N PRO A 64 1.01 21.96 2.64
CA PRO A 64 -0.42 21.64 2.59
C PRO A 64 -0.77 20.57 1.54
N VAL A 65 -0.13 20.59 0.36
CA VAL A 65 -0.34 19.59 -0.69
C VAL A 65 0.13 18.20 -0.23
N VAL A 66 1.22 18.12 0.55
CA VAL A 66 1.69 16.85 1.12
C VAL A 66 0.74 16.33 2.19
N VAL A 67 0.14 17.23 2.99
CA VAL A 67 -0.89 16.85 3.96
C VAL A 67 -2.12 16.30 3.25
N GLU A 68 -2.63 17.01 2.23
CA GLU A 68 -3.76 16.58 1.41
C GLU A 68 -3.47 15.24 0.73
N LEU A 69 -2.27 15.05 0.17
CA LEU A 69 -1.82 13.80 -0.43
C LEU A 69 -1.81 12.65 0.59
N ARG A 70 -1.39 12.92 1.82
CA ARG A 70 -1.35 11.93 2.91
C ARG A 70 -2.75 11.46 3.29
N GLU A 71 -3.66 12.37 3.52
CA GLU A 71 -5.04 12.03 3.90
C GLU A 71 -5.77 11.36 2.73
N GLY A 72 -5.64 11.87 1.50
CA GLY A 72 -6.21 11.24 0.31
C GLY A 72 -5.68 9.82 0.06
N SER A 73 -4.37 9.61 0.29
CA SER A 73 -3.77 8.27 0.20
C SER A 73 -4.33 7.31 1.25
N ARG A 74 -4.61 7.77 2.48
CA ARG A 74 -5.21 6.96 3.55
C ARG A 74 -6.65 6.59 3.24
N ILE A 75 -7.43 7.57 2.80
CA ILE A 75 -8.83 7.35 2.36
C ILE A 75 -8.87 6.31 1.24
N THR A 76 -7.99 6.43 0.25
CA THR A 76 -7.91 5.45 -0.86
C THR A 76 -7.64 4.03 -0.36
N ASP A 77 -6.74 3.88 0.62
CA ASP A 77 -6.42 2.58 1.23
C ASP A 77 -7.61 2.00 2.01
N GLU A 78 -8.32 2.82 2.77
CA GLU A 78 -9.53 2.44 3.51
C GLU A 78 -10.65 1.96 2.57
N LEU A 79 -10.91 2.70 1.48
CA LEU A 79 -11.88 2.31 0.46
C LEU A 79 -11.52 0.97 -0.20
N GLN A 80 -10.23 0.74 -0.50
CA GLN A 80 -9.77 -0.54 -1.06
C GLN A 80 -9.91 -1.70 -0.07
N GLN A 81 -9.66 -1.48 1.21
CA GLN A 81 -9.88 -2.49 2.24
C GLN A 81 -11.36 -2.82 2.40
N GLU A 82 -12.24 -1.82 2.34
CA GLU A 82 -13.68 -2.04 2.38
C GLU A 82 -14.15 -2.82 1.15
N ARG A 83 -13.70 -2.44 -0.04
CA ARG A 83 -13.96 -3.17 -1.29
C ARG A 83 -13.57 -4.66 -1.15
N THR A 84 -12.38 -4.92 -0.63
CA THR A 84 -11.88 -6.29 -0.43
C THR A 84 -12.77 -7.08 0.54
N ARG A 85 -13.17 -6.47 1.66
CA ARG A 85 -14.08 -7.11 2.62
C ARG A 85 -15.43 -7.46 2.00
N LEU A 86 -16.00 -6.54 1.22
CA LEU A 86 -17.28 -6.79 0.53
C LEU A 86 -17.15 -7.82 -0.60
N ALA A 87 -16.06 -7.79 -1.37
CA ALA A 87 -15.77 -8.79 -2.40
C ALA A 87 -15.67 -10.21 -1.81
N ASN A 88 -14.97 -10.36 -0.69
CA ASN A 88 -14.91 -11.64 0.01
C ASN A 88 -16.29 -12.12 0.49
N ARG A 89 -17.10 -11.22 1.03
CA ARG A 89 -18.49 -11.53 1.43
C ARG A 89 -19.38 -11.91 0.25
N PHE A 90 -19.24 -11.21 -0.88
CA PHE A 90 -19.91 -11.53 -2.13
C PHE A 90 -19.55 -12.95 -2.59
N ARG A 91 -18.26 -13.26 -2.64
CA ARG A 91 -17.76 -14.59 -3.03
C ARG A 91 -18.28 -15.71 -2.10
N GLN A 92 -18.31 -15.46 -0.79
CA GLN A 92 -18.86 -16.40 0.19
C GLN A 92 -20.34 -16.68 -0.08
N GLN A 93 -21.15 -15.67 -0.45
CA GLN A 93 -22.54 -15.88 -0.81
C GLN A 93 -22.69 -16.67 -2.12
N LEU A 94 -21.86 -16.42 -3.14
CA LEU A 94 -21.86 -17.21 -4.37
C LEU A 94 -21.57 -18.68 -4.10
N TRP A 95 -20.61 -19.00 -3.26
CA TRP A 95 -20.30 -20.41 -2.93
C TRP A 95 -21.46 -21.17 -2.29
N ARG A 96 -22.43 -20.48 -1.74
CA ARG A 96 -23.60 -21.12 -1.11
C ARG A 96 -24.63 -21.64 -2.11
N TYR A 97 -24.68 -21.09 -3.33
CA TYR A 97 -25.72 -21.48 -4.30
C TYR A 97 -25.26 -21.46 -5.76
N TYR A 98 -24.21 -20.70 -6.11
CA TYR A 98 -23.77 -20.50 -7.48
C TYR A 98 -22.25 -20.37 -7.60
N PRO A 99 -21.48 -21.40 -7.15
CA PRO A 99 -20.01 -21.37 -7.17
C PRO A 99 -19.45 -21.26 -8.58
N GLN A 100 -20.13 -21.79 -9.60
CA GLN A 100 -19.71 -21.74 -11.00
C GLN A 100 -19.50 -20.31 -11.50
N ALA A 101 -20.31 -19.35 -11.03
CA ALA A 101 -20.12 -17.95 -11.38
C ALA A 101 -18.78 -17.40 -10.87
N ALA A 102 -18.32 -17.85 -9.70
CA ALA A 102 -17.06 -17.41 -9.13
C ALA A 102 -15.82 -17.97 -9.86
N GLU A 103 -15.97 -18.99 -10.72
CA GLU A 103 -14.89 -19.54 -11.55
C GLU A 103 -14.47 -18.55 -12.67
N LEU A 104 -15.34 -17.62 -13.06
CA LEU A 104 -15.11 -16.70 -14.15
C LEU A 104 -14.14 -15.56 -13.80
N THR A 105 -13.88 -15.32 -12.50
CA THR A 105 -13.03 -14.20 -12.10
C THR A 105 -12.35 -14.42 -10.75
N ASP A 106 -11.11 -13.93 -10.65
CA ASP A 106 -10.40 -13.81 -9.37
C ASP A 106 -10.91 -12.62 -8.54
N ASP A 107 -11.54 -11.63 -9.16
CA ASP A 107 -12.11 -10.46 -8.50
C ASP A 107 -13.61 -10.28 -8.80
N VAL A 108 -14.44 -10.76 -7.89
CA VAL A 108 -15.92 -10.64 -7.98
C VAL A 108 -16.44 -9.21 -7.84
N ALA A 109 -15.57 -8.25 -7.48
CA ALA A 109 -15.92 -6.84 -7.36
C ALA A 109 -15.66 -6.04 -8.66
N ASP A 110 -15.14 -6.67 -9.71
CA ASP A 110 -14.99 -6.03 -11.01
C ASP A 110 -16.34 -5.64 -11.62
N ASP A 111 -16.42 -4.47 -12.23
CA ASP A 111 -17.67 -3.90 -12.76
C ASP A 111 -18.33 -4.82 -13.79
N TRP A 112 -17.55 -5.49 -14.63
CA TRP A 112 -18.07 -6.43 -15.62
C TRP A 112 -18.74 -7.65 -14.94
N PHE A 113 -18.13 -8.16 -13.84
CA PHE A 113 -18.68 -9.30 -13.13
C PHE A 113 -19.92 -8.91 -12.34
N LEU A 114 -19.94 -7.74 -11.73
CA LEU A 114 -21.13 -7.19 -11.07
C LEU A 114 -22.29 -7.00 -12.06
N ALA A 115 -21.99 -6.59 -13.31
CA ALA A 115 -22.99 -6.48 -14.37
C ALA A 115 -23.46 -7.85 -14.85
N LEU A 116 -22.54 -8.81 -15.01
CA LEU A 116 -22.86 -10.22 -15.34
C LEU A 116 -23.77 -10.83 -14.30
N TRP A 117 -23.40 -10.74 -13.03
CA TRP A 117 -24.21 -11.30 -11.93
C TRP A 117 -25.60 -10.66 -11.86
N GLN A 118 -25.71 -9.37 -12.08
CA GLN A 118 -27.00 -8.69 -12.10
C GLN A 118 -27.93 -9.22 -13.19
N LYS A 119 -27.36 -9.56 -14.35
CA LYS A 119 -28.08 -10.10 -15.50
C LYS A 119 -28.43 -11.59 -15.31
N VAL A 120 -27.51 -12.33 -14.68
CA VAL A 120 -27.62 -13.79 -14.49
C VAL A 120 -27.34 -14.15 -13.03
N PRO A 121 -28.24 -13.79 -12.08
CA PRO A 121 -28.00 -13.95 -10.66
C PRO A 121 -28.13 -15.40 -10.16
N THR A 122 -28.74 -16.29 -10.93
CA THR A 122 -29.03 -17.69 -10.54
C THR A 122 -28.74 -18.67 -11.67
N PRO A 123 -28.50 -19.97 -11.37
CA PRO A 123 -28.42 -21.02 -12.39
C PRO A 123 -29.66 -21.08 -13.28
N ALA A 124 -30.86 -20.86 -12.72
CA ALA A 124 -32.09 -20.83 -13.51
C ALA A 124 -32.15 -19.68 -14.50
N SER A 125 -31.59 -18.51 -14.13
CA SER A 125 -31.47 -17.37 -15.07
C SER A 125 -30.40 -17.61 -16.13
N ALA A 126 -29.33 -18.36 -15.81
CA ALA A 126 -28.31 -18.75 -16.78
C ALA A 126 -28.86 -19.66 -17.90
N ALA A 127 -29.75 -20.58 -17.53
CA ALA A 127 -30.39 -21.44 -18.51
C ALA A 127 -31.19 -20.64 -19.58
N LYS A 128 -31.74 -19.49 -19.18
CA LYS A 128 -32.57 -18.61 -20.05
C LYS A 128 -31.76 -17.49 -20.72
N ALA A 129 -30.51 -17.25 -20.31
CA ALA A 129 -29.70 -16.18 -20.85
C ALA A 129 -29.30 -16.43 -22.31
N SER A 130 -29.44 -15.42 -23.18
CA SER A 130 -29.00 -15.53 -24.57
C SER A 130 -27.52 -15.22 -24.72
N GLU A 131 -26.85 -15.92 -25.63
CA GLU A 131 -25.47 -15.69 -25.99
C GLU A 131 -25.22 -14.23 -26.44
N LYS A 132 -26.12 -13.69 -27.29
CA LYS A 132 -26.06 -12.30 -27.75
C LYS A 132 -26.04 -11.30 -26.60
N ALA A 133 -26.78 -11.56 -25.51
CA ALA A 133 -26.84 -10.69 -24.37
C ALA A 133 -25.55 -10.73 -23.53
N ILE A 134 -24.89 -11.89 -23.43
CA ILE A 134 -23.58 -12.04 -22.76
C ILE A 134 -22.48 -11.44 -23.63
N ALA A 135 -22.46 -11.70 -24.95
CA ALA A 135 -21.50 -11.10 -25.86
C ALA A 135 -21.52 -9.57 -25.84
N ARG A 136 -22.71 -8.97 -25.79
CA ARG A 136 -22.86 -7.52 -25.64
C ARG A 136 -22.24 -7.01 -24.34
N LEU A 137 -22.52 -7.66 -23.22
CA LEU A 137 -21.95 -7.29 -21.91
C LEU A 137 -20.43 -7.39 -21.91
N LEU A 138 -19.85 -8.46 -22.43
CA LEU A 138 -18.40 -8.63 -22.53
C LEU A 138 -17.77 -7.52 -23.39
N LYS A 139 -18.40 -7.15 -24.48
CA LYS A 139 -17.96 -6.06 -25.36
C LYS A 139 -18.03 -4.70 -24.66
N GLU A 140 -19.13 -4.38 -23.97
CA GLU A 140 -19.32 -3.14 -23.20
C GLU A 140 -18.24 -2.95 -22.13
N HIS A 141 -17.81 -4.05 -21.51
CA HIS A 141 -16.76 -4.04 -20.48
C HIS A 141 -15.36 -4.36 -21.01
N HIS A 142 -15.16 -4.42 -22.33
CA HIS A 142 -13.87 -4.72 -22.98
C HIS A 142 -13.21 -6.03 -22.54
N ILE A 143 -14.01 -7.03 -22.17
CA ILE A 143 -13.52 -8.36 -21.78
C ILE A 143 -13.22 -9.17 -23.04
N ARG A 144 -11.92 -9.51 -23.22
CA ARG A 144 -11.41 -10.27 -24.38
C ARG A 144 -10.94 -11.68 -24.02
N ARG A 145 -10.81 -12.00 -22.74
CA ARG A 145 -10.31 -13.31 -22.27
C ARG A 145 -11.34 -14.43 -22.33
N PHE A 146 -12.60 -14.10 -22.50
CA PHE A 146 -13.72 -15.04 -22.63
C PHE A 146 -14.58 -14.65 -23.83
N ASP A 147 -15.15 -15.67 -24.46
CA ASP A 147 -16.30 -15.52 -25.35
C ASP A 147 -17.63 -15.85 -24.62
N ALA A 148 -18.74 -15.49 -25.24
CA ALA A 148 -20.04 -15.70 -24.63
C ALA A 148 -20.43 -17.18 -24.45
N PRO A 149 -20.13 -18.09 -25.40
CA PRO A 149 -20.33 -19.53 -25.22
C PRO A 149 -19.62 -20.07 -23.99
N THR A 150 -18.34 -19.81 -23.82
CA THR A 150 -17.54 -20.27 -22.67
C THR A 150 -18.10 -19.76 -21.33
N VAL A 151 -18.53 -18.49 -21.28
CA VAL A 151 -19.18 -17.94 -20.09
C VAL A 151 -20.46 -18.69 -19.78
N LEU A 152 -21.33 -18.90 -20.78
CA LEU A 152 -22.61 -19.62 -20.62
C LEU A 152 -22.39 -21.09 -20.24
N GLU A 153 -21.43 -21.77 -20.83
CA GLU A 153 -21.07 -23.13 -20.48
C GLU A 153 -20.69 -23.24 -19.00
N THR A 154 -19.83 -22.32 -18.52
CA THR A 154 -19.44 -22.26 -17.11
C THR A 154 -20.63 -22.02 -16.18
N LEU A 155 -21.47 -21.03 -16.53
CA LEU A 155 -22.66 -20.67 -15.73
C LEU A 155 -23.74 -21.76 -15.70
N ARG A 156 -23.80 -22.61 -16.74
CA ARG A 156 -24.78 -23.71 -16.90
C ARG A 156 -24.30 -25.06 -16.38
N LYS A 157 -23.08 -25.14 -15.81
CA LYS A 157 -22.63 -26.35 -15.13
C LYS A 157 -23.66 -26.78 -14.07
N THR A 158 -23.66 -28.06 -13.73
CA THR A 158 -24.60 -28.63 -12.76
C THR A 158 -24.71 -27.77 -11.51
N PRO A 159 -25.90 -27.24 -11.20
CA PRO A 159 -26.09 -26.37 -10.02
C PRO A 159 -25.99 -27.16 -8.73
N LEU A 160 -25.63 -26.49 -7.65
CA LEU A 160 -25.72 -27.06 -6.30
C LEU A 160 -27.16 -27.27 -5.91
N SER A 161 -27.46 -28.43 -5.33
CA SER A 161 -28.72 -28.65 -4.62
C SER A 161 -28.64 -27.94 -3.28
N VAL A 162 -29.53 -26.98 -3.06
CA VAL A 162 -29.54 -26.16 -1.84
C VAL A 162 -30.95 -26.16 -1.22
N ALA A 163 -31.03 -25.91 0.09
CA ALA A 163 -32.32 -25.83 0.78
C ALA A 163 -33.18 -24.68 0.20
N PRO A 164 -34.51 -24.86 0.13
CA PRO A 164 -35.45 -23.81 -0.28
C PRO A 164 -35.20 -22.48 0.45
N GLY A 165 -35.27 -21.36 -0.26
CA GLY A 165 -35.00 -20.02 0.28
C GLY A 165 -33.50 -19.61 0.32
N THR A 166 -32.56 -20.55 0.18
CA THR A 166 -31.10 -20.22 0.23
C THR A 166 -30.70 -19.33 -0.92
N THR A 167 -31.14 -19.63 -2.14
CA THR A 167 -30.81 -18.85 -3.35
C THR A 167 -31.38 -17.45 -3.25
N GLU A 168 -32.63 -17.31 -2.85
CA GLU A 168 -33.34 -16.04 -2.72
C GLU A 168 -32.68 -15.15 -1.67
N ALA A 169 -32.35 -15.68 -0.50
CA ALA A 169 -31.68 -14.97 0.58
C ALA A 169 -30.27 -14.54 0.16
N ALA A 170 -29.51 -15.44 -0.47
CA ALA A 170 -28.16 -15.12 -0.95
C ALA A 170 -28.20 -14.05 -2.06
N CYS A 171 -29.12 -14.15 -3.03
CA CYS A 171 -29.32 -13.15 -4.07
C CYS A 171 -29.70 -11.77 -3.50
N ALA A 172 -30.59 -11.70 -2.52
CA ALA A 172 -30.96 -10.45 -1.86
C ALA A 172 -29.75 -9.81 -1.18
N HIS A 173 -28.96 -10.61 -0.46
CA HIS A 173 -27.73 -10.12 0.19
C HIS A 173 -26.67 -9.66 -0.85
N ILE A 174 -26.43 -10.44 -1.89
CA ILE A 174 -25.46 -10.07 -2.95
C ILE A 174 -25.92 -8.79 -3.66
N ARG A 175 -27.20 -8.59 -3.91
CA ARG A 175 -27.73 -7.36 -4.52
C ARG A 175 -27.36 -6.12 -3.70
N SER A 176 -27.51 -6.19 -2.38
CA SER A 176 -27.10 -5.12 -1.46
C SER A 176 -25.57 -4.89 -1.51
N ILE A 177 -24.77 -5.96 -1.51
CA ILE A 177 -23.30 -5.86 -1.60
C ILE A 177 -22.87 -5.28 -2.94
N ALA A 178 -23.46 -5.72 -4.06
CA ALA A 178 -23.12 -5.27 -5.40
C ALA A 178 -23.33 -3.76 -5.59
N ALA A 179 -24.42 -3.20 -5.04
CA ALA A 179 -24.66 -1.76 -5.07
C ALA A 179 -23.54 -0.98 -4.36
N ARG A 180 -23.12 -1.45 -3.19
CA ARG A 180 -22.01 -0.84 -2.43
C ARG A 180 -20.67 -0.99 -3.14
N LEU A 181 -20.40 -2.14 -3.76
CA LEU A 181 -19.17 -2.37 -4.52
C LEU A 181 -19.04 -1.44 -5.71
N ARG A 182 -20.14 -1.17 -6.44
CA ARG A 182 -20.14 -0.19 -7.54
C ARG A 182 -19.80 1.22 -7.06
N LEU A 183 -20.42 1.64 -5.96
CA LEU A 183 -20.13 2.93 -5.34
C LEU A 183 -18.66 3.02 -4.92
N LEU A 184 -18.12 1.97 -4.26
CA LEU A 184 -16.72 1.91 -3.87
C LEU A 184 -15.77 1.93 -5.07
N ASN A 185 -16.07 1.21 -6.16
CA ASN A 185 -15.27 1.25 -7.38
C ASN A 185 -15.18 2.67 -7.95
N GLN A 186 -16.31 3.40 -7.97
CA GLN A 186 -16.34 4.79 -8.40
C GLN A 186 -15.54 5.69 -7.45
N GLN A 187 -15.75 5.61 -6.14
CA GLN A 187 -15.04 6.40 -5.14
C GLN A 187 -13.53 6.16 -5.18
N ILE A 188 -13.10 4.90 -5.34
CA ILE A 188 -11.67 4.55 -5.49
C ILE A 188 -11.09 5.20 -6.75
N LYS A 189 -11.81 5.16 -7.87
CA LYS A 189 -11.37 5.81 -9.11
C LYS A 189 -11.22 7.32 -8.95
N GLU A 190 -12.19 7.98 -8.32
CA GLU A 190 -12.16 9.41 -8.04
C GLU A 190 -11.01 9.79 -7.09
N ALA A 191 -10.83 9.02 -6.02
CA ALA A 191 -9.73 9.21 -5.08
C ALA A 191 -8.36 9.06 -5.76
N GLN A 192 -8.19 8.03 -6.62
CA GLN A 192 -6.97 7.84 -7.39
C GLN A 192 -6.69 8.99 -8.37
N GLN A 193 -7.71 9.53 -9.02
CA GLN A 193 -7.58 10.71 -9.89
C GLN A 193 -7.20 11.96 -9.08
N SER A 194 -7.74 12.11 -7.87
CA SER A 194 -7.36 13.20 -6.98
C SER A 194 -5.89 13.11 -6.56
N LEU A 195 -5.42 11.91 -6.18
CA LEU A 195 -3.99 11.68 -5.87
C LEU A 195 -3.08 12.02 -7.06
N ASP A 196 -3.49 11.67 -8.28
CA ASP A 196 -2.74 12.01 -9.49
C ASP A 196 -2.61 13.53 -9.68
N ARG A 197 -3.73 14.25 -9.52
CA ARG A 197 -3.74 15.73 -9.59
C ARG A 197 -2.83 16.36 -8.53
N LEU A 198 -2.83 15.84 -7.30
CA LEU A 198 -1.97 16.32 -6.24
C LEU A 198 -0.48 16.05 -6.54
N CYS A 199 -0.16 14.87 -7.08
CA CYS A 199 1.20 14.57 -7.50
C CYS A 199 1.65 15.50 -8.64
N THR A 200 0.77 15.83 -9.59
CA THR A 200 1.06 16.76 -10.67
C THR A 200 1.27 18.19 -10.15
N LYS A 201 0.44 18.64 -9.18
CA LYS A 201 0.67 19.94 -8.51
C LYS A 201 2.04 20.03 -7.83
N LEU A 202 2.56 18.92 -7.29
CA LEU A 202 3.91 18.87 -6.71
C LEU A 202 5.01 18.93 -7.78
N GLU A 203 4.71 18.56 -9.03
CA GLU A 203 5.63 18.65 -10.18
C GLU A 203 5.64 20.04 -10.85
N GLU A 204 4.56 20.81 -10.71
CA GLU A 204 4.40 22.12 -11.33
C GLU A 204 5.40 23.15 -10.74
N LYS A 205 5.97 23.97 -11.63
CA LYS A 205 6.96 24.97 -11.26
C LYS A 205 6.35 26.04 -10.39
N ASN A 206 6.89 26.27 -9.21
CA ASN A 206 6.70 27.54 -8.54
C ASN A 206 7.42 28.66 -9.32
N PRO A 207 6.84 29.87 -9.44
CA PRO A 207 7.46 31.00 -10.13
C PRO A 207 8.85 31.38 -9.60
N SER A 208 9.20 30.98 -8.38
CA SER A 208 10.45 31.25 -7.68
C SER A 208 11.58 30.22 -7.88
N GLY A 209 11.41 29.25 -8.79
CA GLY A 209 12.44 28.26 -9.07
C GLY A 209 12.04 26.82 -8.72
N HIS A 210 12.77 25.82 -9.25
CA HIS A 210 12.54 24.42 -8.96
C HIS A 210 12.82 24.11 -7.49
N SER A 211 11.78 23.77 -6.70
CA SER A 211 11.98 23.21 -5.37
C SER A 211 12.58 21.79 -5.49
N LEU A 212 13.34 21.36 -4.48
CA LEU A 212 13.86 19.99 -4.41
C LEU A 212 12.73 18.95 -4.53
N GLU A 213 11.55 19.26 -4.01
CA GLU A 213 10.36 18.39 -4.01
C GLU A 213 9.82 18.10 -5.41
N GLN A 214 9.88 19.07 -6.32
CA GLN A 214 9.42 18.89 -7.72
C GLN A 214 10.27 17.90 -8.49
N ARG A 215 11.61 18.01 -8.35
CA ARG A 215 12.54 17.07 -8.97
C ARG A 215 12.37 15.66 -8.39
N ASP A 216 12.05 15.56 -7.12
CA ASP A 216 11.85 14.29 -6.43
C ASP A 216 10.67 13.50 -6.98
N VAL A 217 9.54 14.14 -7.26
CA VAL A 217 8.37 13.49 -7.85
C VAL A 217 8.72 12.92 -9.24
N THR A 218 9.39 13.70 -10.09
CA THR A 218 9.83 13.26 -11.41
C THR A 218 10.79 12.08 -11.31
N ILE A 219 11.77 12.13 -10.39
CA ILE A 219 12.73 11.05 -10.17
C ILE A 219 12.00 9.80 -9.67
N LEU A 220 11.07 9.92 -8.71
CA LEU A 220 10.29 8.81 -8.21
C LEU A 220 9.46 8.13 -9.31
N ARG A 221 8.80 8.92 -10.17
CA ARG A 221 7.99 8.39 -11.30
C ARG A 221 8.82 7.63 -12.34
N SER A 222 10.11 7.96 -12.48
CA SER A 222 10.96 7.27 -13.45
C SER A 222 11.25 5.81 -13.09
N TRP A 223 11.00 5.40 -11.82
CA TRP A 223 11.31 4.06 -11.35
C TRP A 223 10.25 3.03 -11.78
N PRO A 224 10.67 1.89 -12.37
CA PRO A 224 9.74 0.81 -12.72
C PRO A 224 9.05 0.28 -11.47
N GLY A 225 7.71 0.25 -11.51
CA GLY A 225 6.87 -0.21 -10.39
C GLY A 225 6.47 0.85 -9.38
N ILE A 226 6.93 2.10 -9.52
CA ILE A 226 6.36 3.23 -8.79
C ILE A 226 5.19 3.81 -9.58
N GLY A 227 4.03 3.18 -9.44
CA GLY A 227 2.75 3.71 -9.93
C GLY A 227 2.18 4.79 -8.99
N ARG A 228 1.05 5.38 -9.37
CA ARG A 228 0.36 6.49 -8.66
C ARG A 228 0.26 6.29 -7.15
N ILE A 229 -0.24 5.14 -6.71
CA ILE A 229 -0.48 4.84 -5.30
C ILE A 229 0.85 4.71 -4.53
N ASN A 230 1.85 4.03 -5.11
CA ASN A 230 3.16 3.90 -4.50
C ASN A 230 3.86 5.25 -4.37
N LEU A 231 3.77 6.09 -5.41
CA LEU A 231 4.29 7.46 -5.41
C LEU A 231 3.65 8.29 -4.29
N ALA A 232 2.31 8.34 -4.26
CA ALA A 232 1.57 9.06 -3.23
C ALA A 232 1.92 8.58 -1.81
N THR A 233 2.04 7.25 -1.62
CA THR A 233 2.38 6.67 -0.32
C THR A 233 3.82 7.00 0.09
N LEU A 234 4.79 6.95 -0.83
CA LEU A 234 6.19 7.32 -0.56
C LEU A 234 6.30 8.79 -0.15
N LEU A 235 5.68 9.69 -0.92
CA LEU A 235 5.69 11.13 -0.62
C LEU A 235 4.98 11.45 0.71
N ALA A 236 3.85 10.78 0.98
CA ALA A 236 3.04 11.02 2.16
C ALA A 236 3.63 10.47 3.45
N GLU A 237 4.12 9.24 3.42
CA GLU A 237 4.53 8.53 4.63
C GLU A 237 6.04 8.58 4.88
N ALA A 238 6.84 8.93 3.87
CA ALA A 238 8.29 9.00 3.96
C ALA A 238 8.85 10.41 3.68
N THR A 239 8.04 11.47 3.79
CA THR A 239 8.40 12.86 3.49
C THR A 239 9.75 13.27 4.07
N GLU A 240 9.93 13.10 5.38
CA GLU A 240 11.13 13.54 6.07
C GLU A 240 12.39 12.73 5.70
N PRO A 241 12.39 11.37 5.70
CA PRO A 241 13.52 10.61 5.23
C PRO A 241 13.89 10.87 3.76
N LEU A 242 12.90 11.10 2.90
CA LEU A 242 13.15 11.45 1.49
C LEU A 242 13.80 12.82 1.38
N ARG A 243 13.29 13.84 2.07
CA ARG A 243 13.82 15.19 2.09
C ARG A 243 15.27 15.23 2.57
N ARG A 244 15.58 14.46 3.63
CA ARG A 244 16.96 14.35 4.17
C ARG A 244 17.86 13.39 3.41
N ARG A 245 17.35 12.67 2.41
CA ARG A 245 18.09 11.61 1.72
C ARG A 245 18.62 10.55 2.68
N ASP A 246 17.92 10.35 3.81
CA ASP A 246 18.32 9.43 4.86
C ASP A 246 17.83 8.01 4.53
N TYR A 247 18.69 7.25 3.83
CA TYR A 247 18.46 5.85 3.54
C TYR A 247 18.23 5.00 4.79
N HIS A 248 18.95 5.25 5.89
CA HIS A 248 18.85 4.45 7.11
C HIS A 248 17.51 4.66 7.80
N ALA A 249 17.02 5.88 7.89
CA ALA A 249 15.69 6.18 8.38
C ALA A 249 14.60 5.60 7.46
N LEU A 250 14.75 5.75 6.14
CA LEU A 250 13.79 5.27 5.14
C LEU A 250 13.64 3.74 5.19
N ARG A 251 14.74 2.99 5.19
CA ARG A 251 14.71 1.51 5.27
C ARG A 251 14.14 1.00 6.60
N ALA A 252 14.40 1.71 7.70
CA ALA A 252 13.83 1.38 9.00
C ALA A 252 12.32 1.63 9.02
N LEU A 253 11.88 2.78 8.52
CA LEU A 253 10.47 3.18 8.42
C LEU A 253 9.68 2.23 7.50
N ALA A 254 10.26 1.82 6.36
CA ALA A 254 9.67 0.85 5.43
C ALA A 254 9.72 -0.61 5.93
N GLY A 255 10.35 -0.89 7.06
CA GLY A 255 10.42 -2.24 7.64
C GLY A 255 11.28 -3.25 6.86
N VAL A 256 12.12 -2.77 5.92
CA VAL A 256 13.04 -3.63 5.17
C VAL A 256 14.39 -3.80 5.88
N ALA A 257 14.77 -2.88 6.77
CA ALA A 257 15.95 -3.01 7.60
C ALA A 257 15.79 -4.19 8.57
N PRO A 258 16.73 -5.16 8.58
CA PRO A 258 16.69 -6.26 9.53
C PRO A 258 16.96 -5.79 10.96
N VAL A 259 16.47 -6.55 11.94
CA VAL A 259 16.81 -6.37 13.36
C VAL A 259 17.72 -7.51 13.78
N THR A 260 18.91 -7.18 14.25
CA THR A 260 19.83 -8.17 14.83
C THR A 260 19.54 -8.28 16.32
N ARG A 261 19.25 -9.50 16.78
CA ARG A 261 19.22 -9.87 18.19
C ARG A 261 20.49 -10.67 18.50
N ARG A 262 21.22 -10.25 19.50
CA ARG A 262 22.43 -10.94 19.93
C ARG A 262 22.29 -11.25 21.42
N SER A 263 22.50 -12.51 21.80
CA SER A 263 22.55 -12.95 23.19
C SER A 263 23.70 -13.93 23.32
N GLY A 264 24.73 -13.55 24.04
CA GLY A 264 25.97 -14.32 24.14
C GLY A 264 26.57 -14.62 22.75
N LYS A 265 26.80 -15.89 22.45
CA LYS A 265 27.35 -16.38 21.20
C LYS A 265 26.29 -16.45 20.04
N GLN A 266 24.99 -16.36 20.37
CA GLN A 266 23.92 -16.48 19.37
C GLN A 266 23.60 -15.14 18.74
N ARG A 267 23.46 -15.13 17.41
CA ARG A 267 23.08 -13.97 16.61
C ARG A 267 21.93 -14.33 15.68
N PHE A 268 20.77 -13.73 15.91
CA PHE A 268 19.59 -13.89 15.07
C PHE A 268 19.30 -12.60 14.29
N VAL A 269 18.98 -12.75 13.02
CA VAL A 269 18.51 -11.66 12.15
C VAL A 269 17.03 -11.87 11.89
N ILE A 270 16.20 -11.01 12.46
CA ILE A 270 14.76 -11.11 12.37
C ILE A 270 14.14 -9.96 11.57
N ARG A 271 12.91 -10.15 11.13
CA ARG A 271 12.13 -9.11 10.48
C ARG A 271 11.83 -7.96 11.45
N ARG A 272 11.98 -6.73 10.98
CA ARG A 272 11.52 -5.54 11.71
C ARG A 272 10.00 -5.48 11.70
N LEU A 273 9.39 -5.37 12.88
CA LEU A 273 7.94 -5.20 13.04
C LEU A 273 7.57 -3.74 13.30
N ALA A 274 8.46 -2.98 13.96
CA ALA A 274 8.29 -1.55 14.22
C ALA A 274 8.58 -0.76 12.93
N CYS A 275 7.54 -0.53 12.11
CA CYS A 275 7.62 0.16 10.82
C CYS A 275 6.27 0.80 10.48
N ASN A 276 6.27 1.72 9.52
CA ASN A 276 5.05 2.20 8.89
C ASN A 276 4.48 1.12 7.96
N ARG A 277 3.31 0.59 8.29
CA ARG A 277 2.69 -0.52 7.55
C ARG A 277 2.34 -0.16 6.12
N ARG A 278 1.87 1.05 5.87
CA ARG A 278 1.51 1.52 4.54
C ARG A 278 2.74 1.60 3.64
N LEU A 279 3.81 2.23 4.14
CA LEU A 279 5.08 2.29 3.44
C LEU A 279 5.69 0.90 3.22
N GLN A 280 5.58 -0.01 4.20
CA GLN A 280 6.01 -1.41 4.04
C GLN A 280 5.29 -2.10 2.88
N ASN A 281 3.96 -1.91 2.78
CA ASN A 281 3.15 -2.48 1.70
C ASN A 281 3.51 -1.84 0.35
N ALA A 282 3.68 -0.53 0.29
CA ALA A 282 4.08 0.17 -0.93
C ALA A 282 5.43 -0.35 -1.45
N VAL A 283 6.43 -0.47 -0.58
CA VAL A 283 7.75 -1.00 -0.95
C VAL A 283 7.69 -2.48 -1.33
N HIS A 284 6.83 -3.27 -0.69
CA HIS A 284 6.59 -4.66 -1.07
C HIS A 284 6.01 -4.77 -2.48
N HIS A 285 4.96 -3.99 -2.79
CA HIS A 285 4.35 -3.96 -4.12
C HIS A 285 5.33 -3.44 -5.17
N TRP A 286 6.07 -2.36 -4.87
CA TRP A 286 7.13 -1.87 -5.74
C TRP A 286 8.16 -2.97 -6.05
N SER A 287 8.66 -3.67 -5.02
CA SER A 287 9.62 -4.76 -5.20
C SER A 287 9.07 -5.88 -6.08
N ARG A 288 7.79 -6.23 -5.92
CA ARG A 288 7.11 -7.26 -6.71
C ARG A 288 7.01 -6.87 -8.19
N VAL A 289 6.70 -5.61 -8.48
CA VAL A 289 6.64 -5.11 -9.85
C VAL A 289 8.05 -4.94 -10.43
N ALA A 290 9.00 -4.43 -9.64
CA ALA A 290 10.36 -4.24 -10.08
C ALA A 290 11.02 -5.56 -10.55
N ILE A 291 10.80 -6.68 -9.86
CA ILE A 291 11.35 -7.99 -10.33
C ILE A 291 10.74 -8.48 -11.65
N GLN A 292 9.65 -7.90 -12.13
CA GLN A 292 9.05 -8.21 -13.43
C GLN A 292 9.60 -7.33 -14.56
N HIS A 293 9.98 -6.08 -14.25
CA HIS A 293 10.33 -5.06 -15.25
C HIS A 293 11.77 -4.56 -15.17
N ASP A 294 12.51 -4.85 -14.09
CA ASP A 294 13.93 -4.49 -13.92
C ASP A 294 14.79 -5.75 -13.83
N ALA A 295 15.62 -5.96 -14.85
CA ALA A 295 16.53 -7.09 -14.94
C ALA A 295 17.50 -7.19 -13.74
N ALA A 296 17.89 -6.06 -13.14
CA ALA A 296 18.79 -6.05 -12.00
C ALA A 296 18.07 -6.46 -10.69
N ALA A 297 16.82 -6.01 -10.50
CA ALA A 297 15.99 -6.46 -9.40
C ALA A 297 15.69 -7.95 -9.53
N ARG A 298 15.40 -8.42 -10.74
CA ARG A 298 15.17 -9.85 -11.04
C ARG A 298 16.38 -10.70 -10.71
N ARG A 299 17.56 -10.38 -11.23
CA ARG A 299 18.81 -11.11 -10.93
C ARG A 299 19.07 -11.19 -9.42
N ARG A 300 18.88 -10.08 -8.70
CA ARG A 300 19.04 -10.09 -7.24
C ARG A 300 18.04 -11.01 -6.55
N TYR A 301 16.78 -10.97 -6.95
CA TYR A 301 15.75 -11.84 -6.40
C TYR A 301 16.10 -13.33 -6.63
N ASP A 302 16.44 -13.71 -7.85
CA ASP A 302 16.75 -15.09 -8.21
C ASP A 302 17.99 -15.61 -7.44
N ALA A 303 19.05 -14.80 -7.33
CA ALA A 303 20.24 -15.13 -6.55
C ALA A 303 19.93 -15.38 -5.05
N LEU A 304 18.99 -14.61 -4.48
CA LEU A 304 18.54 -14.82 -3.09
C LEU A 304 17.68 -16.07 -2.95
N ARG A 305 16.83 -16.39 -3.94
CA ARG A 305 16.03 -17.63 -3.97
C ARG A 305 16.93 -18.86 -4.07
N GLN A 306 17.97 -18.82 -4.91
CA GLN A 306 18.97 -19.88 -5.03
C GLN A 306 19.76 -20.11 -3.73
N ARG A 307 19.97 -19.05 -2.93
CA ARG A 307 20.58 -19.15 -1.58
C ARG A 307 19.61 -19.63 -0.50
N GLY A 308 18.41 -20.12 -0.85
CA GLY A 308 17.42 -20.67 0.07
C GLY A 308 16.57 -19.62 0.80
N HIS A 309 16.63 -18.34 0.42
CA HIS A 309 15.73 -17.36 1.01
C HIS A 309 14.28 -17.58 0.54
N ASN A 310 13.31 -17.52 1.44
CA ASN A 310 11.91 -17.56 1.06
C ASN A 310 11.50 -16.29 0.29
N HIS A 311 10.38 -16.37 -0.45
CA HIS A 311 9.88 -15.28 -1.29
C HIS A 311 9.82 -13.92 -0.58
N ALA A 312 9.21 -13.88 0.60
CA ALA A 312 9.03 -12.64 1.35
C ALA A 312 10.36 -12.01 1.82
N ARG A 313 11.36 -12.84 2.18
CA ARG A 313 12.71 -12.38 2.56
C ARG A 313 13.47 -11.86 1.35
N ALA A 314 13.38 -12.55 0.21
CA ALA A 314 14.01 -12.12 -1.03
C ALA A 314 13.44 -10.77 -1.50
N LEU A 315 12.10 -10.62 -1.53
CA LEU A 315 11.46 -9.34 -1.87
C LEU A 315 11.87 -8.19 -0.94
N ARG A 316 11.91 -8.40 0.39
CA ARG A 316 12.39 -7.36 1.31
C ARG A 316 13.83 -6.93 1.01
N SER A 317 14.69 -7.86 0.64
CA SER A 317 16.08 -7.54 0.27
C SER A 317 16.16 -6.79 -1.06
N VAL A 318 15.26 -7.07 -2.00
CA VAL A 318 15.11 -6.27 -3.24
C VAL A 318 14.64 -4.85 -2.88
N GLY A 319 13.58 -4.73 -2.06
CA GLY A 319 13.05 -3.44 -1.61
C GLY A 319 14.10 -2.58 -0.87
N ASP A 320 14.92 -3.20 -0.03
CA ASP A 320 16.02 -2.52 0.64
C ASP A 320 17.03 -1.94 -0.37
N ARG A 321 17.36 -2.71 -1.42
CA ARG A 321 18.27 -2.23 -2.48
C ARG A 321 17.63 -1.15 -3.34
N LEU A 322 16.34 -1.26 -3.65
CA LEU A 322 15.60 -0.23 -4.39
C LEU A 322 15.58 1.10 -3.62
N LEU A 323 15.32 1.08 -2.31
CA LEU A 323 15.37 2.28 -1.47
C LEU A 323 16.76 2.90 -1.41
N TYR A 324 17.82 2.08 -1.36
CA TYR A 324 19.20 2.58 -1.43
C TYR A 324 19.47 3.30 -2.75
N ALA A 325 19.11 2.66 -3.86
CA ALA A 325 19.32 3.21 -5.19
C ALA A 325 18.48 4.48 -5.41
N LEU A 326 17.23 4.50 -4.89
CA LEU A 326 16.37 5.68 -4.91
C LEU A 326 16.99 6.85 -4.14
N CYS A 327 17.47 6.65 -2.91
CA CYS A 327 18.14 7.70 -2.15
C CYS A 327 19.38 8.25 -2.89
N THR A 328 20.12 7.36 -3.57
CA THR A 328 21.27 7.77 -4.38
C THR A 328 20.83 8.62 -5.58
N ALA A 329 19.78 8.21 -6.29
CA ALA A 329 19.22 8.95 -7.42
C ALA A 329 18.69 10.34 -6.99
N LEU A 330 17.98 10.40 -5.88
CA LEU A 330 17.49 11.65 -5.29
C LEU A 330 18.63 12.58 -4.86
N THR A 331 19.72 12.05 -4.29
CA THR A 331 20.90 12.84 -3.92
C THR A 331 21.60 13.41 -5.16
N ARG A 332 21.67 12.64 -6.23
CA ARG A 332 22.30 13.04 -7.49
C ARG A 332 21.38 13.82 -8.41
N GLN A 333 20.09 13.92 -8.06
CA GLN A 333 19.06 14.55 -8.88
C GLN A 333 18.97 13.94 -10.30
N THR A 334 19.13 12.61 -10.40
CA THR A 334 19.09 11.87 -11.66
C THR A 334 17.89 10.91 -11.70
N PRO A 335 17.17 10.82 -12.84
CA PRO A 335 16.13 9.80 -13.03
C PRO A 335 16.69 8.38 -12.93
N TYR A 336 15.81 7.39 -12.86
CA TYR A 336 16.19 5.98 -12.94
C TYR A 336 16.90 5.66 -14.24
N ASP A 337 18.06 5.03 -14.14
CA ASP A 337 18.84 4.51 -15.27
C ASP A 337 19.01 2.99 -15.11
N PRO A 338 18.48 2.15 -16.02
CA PRO A 338 18.64 0.70 -15.97
C PRO A 338 20.11 0.27 -16.13
N ASN A 339 20.97 1.10 -16.75
CA ASN A 339 22.38 0.80 -17.03
C ASN A 339 23.33 1.29 -15.94
N TYR A 340 22.81 2.05 -14.95
CA TYR A 340 23.63 2.67 -13.89
C TYR A 340 24.53 1.69 -13.11
N LYS A 341 24.20 0.38 -13.06
CA LYS A 341 25.01 -0.64 -12.38
C LYS A 341 26.27 -1.05 -13.12
N ASN A 342 26.31 -0.93 -14.43
CA ASN A 342 27.49 -1.33 -15.19
C ASN A 342 28.66 -0.37 -14.97
N ALA A 343 28.39 0.89 -14.68
CA ALA A 343 29.40 1.90 -14.40
C ALA A 343 30.07 1.77 -13.00
N GLN A 344 29.41 1.17 -12.00
CA GLN A 344 29.99 0.99 -10.65
C GLN A 344 30.71 -0.34 -10.43
N MET A 345 30.44 -1.37 -11.24
CA MET A 345 31.21 -2.62 -11.16
C MET A 345 32.60 -2.48 -11.80
N THR A 346 32.77 -1.56 -12.73
CA THR A 346 34.08 -1.26 -13.37
C THR A 346 35.02 -0.41 -12.51
N LEU A 347 34.54 0.18 -11.41
CA LEU A 347 35.35 1.03 -10.50
C LEU A 347 35.76 0.33 -9.20
N LYS A 348 35.47 -0.98 -9.05
CA LYS A 348 35.90 -1.82 -7.92
C LYS A 348 36.40 -3.19 -8.41
N GLY A 349 37.17 -3.17 -9.50
CA GLY A 349 38.03 -4.25 -9.91
C GLY A 349 39.46 -3.97 -9.45
#